data_8e7cfdd7c579a987389ec5bd1c63ae22
#
_entry.id   8e7cfdd7c579a987389ec5bd1c63ae22
#
_cell.length_a   1.000
_cell.length_b   1.000
_cell.length_c   1.000
_cell.angle_alpha   90.00
_cell.angle_beta   90.00
_cell.angle_gamma   90.00
#
_symmetry.space_group_name_H-M   'P 1'
#
loop_
_entity.id
_entity.type
_entity.pdbx_description
1 polymer ?
#
loop_
_entity_poly.entity_id
_entity_poly.type
_entity_poly.pdbx_seq_one_letter_code
_entity_poly.pdbx_strand_id
1 'polypeptide(L)'
;MIRKWKKFPFPWLLPVLFFAALWLLGTTGIYNDSNQYIAMHIHREPLYSFFLWIFRSLFGETKYLDIVRFLQNGLAAFSVIWLAESLKKRFAFGQWMEALVCLILLAPHIITPVFSASGLVLSNGVISEALGLPLFYLFTAQCMKMVYTRQRGAALSSLLLSLFLSLVRGQMMFTILLWLVFAGAVVIVEKKKLAKRLLICVVCTALAFGTRTLLVKSYNLVFNGYFINNTFGSVGLLANILYAADEEDAERIVDRDARVMFELSYRLAKEQGATYQDAPEGFFNRAAHLEKWHDAIKFEMIEEPWRQLHDREGFIDYIPENVESDRIAATIVKSLLPAVLGRWLYDYLA
;
A
#
# COMPACT_ATOMS: atom_id res chain seq x y z
N MET A 1 38.33 -38.91 -1.50
CA MET A 1 37.42 -38.86 -0.33
C MET A 1 37.05 -37.41 -0.07
N ILE A 2 36.05 -36.86 -0.80
CA ILE A 2 35.64 -35.47 -0.63
C ILE A 2 34.77 -35.41 0.63
N ARG A 3 35.29 -34.80 1.68
CA ARG A 3 34.58 -34.57 2.94
C ARG A 3 33.26 -33.85 2.61
N LYS A 4 32.11 -34.50 2.79
CA LYS A 4 30.79 -33.85 2.80
C LYS A 4 30.83 -32.81 3.93
N TRP A 5 31.14 -31.57 3.57
CA TRP A 5 30.96 -30.44 4.47
C TRP A 5 29.50 -30.46 4.90
N LYS A 6 29.24 -30.67 6.18
CA LYS A 6 27.89 -30.54 6.75
C LYS A 6 27.38 -29.19 6.28
N LYS A 7 26.26 -29.20 5.56
CA LYS A 7 25.65 -27.98 5.04
C LYS A 7 25.34 -27.08 6.25
N PHE A 8 26.19 -26.10 6.48
CA PHE A 8 25.96 -25.13 7.53
C PHE A 8 24.73 -24.28 7.11
N PRO A 9 23.73 -24.02 7.95
CA PRO A 9 22.52 -23.28 7.60
C PRO A 9 22.77 -21.77 7.50
N PHE A 10 23.99 -21.36 7.08
CA PHE A 10 24.46 -19.99 7.04
C PHE A 10 23.48 -19.01 6.36
N PRO A 11 22.86 -19.32 5.20
CA PRO A 11 21.94 -18.38 4.57
C PRO A 11 20.70 -18.08 5.43
N TRP A 12 20.20 -19.03 6.22
CA TRP A 12 19.02 -18.84 7.06
C TRP A 12 19.34 -18.11 8.38
N LEU A 13 20.57 -18.29 8.89
CA LEU A 13 21.00 -17.59 10.09
C LEU A 13 21.04 -16.08 9.88
N LEU A 14 21.36 -15.62 8.66
CA LEU A 14 21.49 -14.21 8.36
C LEU A 14 20.16 -13.43 8.65
N PRO A 15 19.00 -13.76 8.04
CA PRO A 15 17.76 -13.06 8.36
C PRO A 15 17.30 -13.30 9.80
N VAL A 16 17.50 -14.49 10.36
CA VAL A 16 17.11 -14.76 11.75
C VAL A 16 17.89 -13.87 12.73
N LEU A 17 19.22 -13.80 12.61
CA LEU A 17 20.06 -12.97 13.48
C LEU A 17 19.78 -11.47 13.25
N PHE A 18 19.56 -11.06 12.01
CA PHE A 18 19.25 -9.67 11.68
C PHE A 18 17.95 -9.21 12.35
N PHE A 19 16.85 -9.95 12.19
CA PHE A 19 15.57 -9.58 12.78
C PHE A 19 15.51 -9.80 14.29
N ALA A 20 16.23 -10.79 14.81
CA ALA A 20 16.41 -10.95 16.26
C ALA A 20 17.16 -9.75 16.86
N ALA A 21 18.21 -9.26 16.20
CA ALA A 21 18.91 -8.06 16.63
C ALA A 21 18.01 -6.81 16.59
N LEU A 22 17.23 -6.62 15.52
CA LEU A 22 16.26 -5.50 15.42
C LEU A 22 15.21 -5.56 16.53
N TRP A 23 14.73 -6.75 16.87
CA TRP A 23 13.78 -6.93 17.96
C TRP A 23 14.41 -6.69 19.35
N LEU A 24 15.60 -7.26 19.61
CA LEU A 24 16.24 -7.19 20.92
C LEU A 24 16.83 -5.80 21.23
N LEU A 25 17.42 -5.16 20.23
CA LEU A 25 18.17 -3.90 20.40
C LEU A 25 17.33 -2.66 20.05
N GLY A 26 16.25 -2.83 19.28
CA GLY A 26 15.39 -1.73 18.86
C GLY A 26 14.22 -1.48 19.81
N THR A 27 13.53 -0.39 19.56
CA THR A 27 12.29 0.00 20.23
C THR A 27 11.13 -0.02 19.24
N THR A 28 9.89 0.00 19.73
CA THR A 28 8.71 0.18 18.85
C THR A 28 8.67 1.59 18.31
N GLY A 29 8.66 1.72 16.99
CA GLY A 29 8.54 3.01 16.30
C GLY A 29 7.07 3.44 16.15
N ILE A 30 6.75 4.63 16.62
CA ILE A 30 5.46 5.29 16.38
C ILE A 30 5.68 6.40 15.37
N TYR A 31 4.95 6.37 14.27
CA TYR A 31 5.05 7.29 13.13
C TYR A 31 3.72 8.01 12.90
N ASN A 32 3.66 8.95 11.99
CA ASN A 32 2.46 9.76 11.73
C ASN A 32 1.18 8.94 11.54
N ASP A 33 1.28 7.80 10.85
CA ASP A 33 0.15 6.92 10.55
C ASP A 33 -0.21 5.96 11.69
N SER A 34 0.69 5.77 12.67
CA SER A 34 0.55 4.72 13.70
C SER A 34 -0.71 4.88 14.53
N ASN A 35 -1.01 6.12 14.94
CA ASN A 35 -2.19 6.42 15.76
C ASN A 35 -3.49 6.08 15.03
N GLN A 36 -3.55 6.27 13.72
CA GLN A 36 -4.72 5.96 12.92
C GLN A 36 -4.95 4.44 12.82
N TYR A 37 -3.87 3.62 12.73
CA TYR A 37 -3.98 2.17 12.82
C TYR A 37 -4.44 1.69 14.19
N ILE A 38 -3.89 2.26 15.27
CA ILE A 38 -4.25 1.93 16.65
C ILE A 38 -5.71 2.32 16.95
N ALA A 39 -6.15 3.47 16.46
CA ALA A 39 -7.51 3.98 16.60
C ALA A 39 -8.52 3.32 15.64
N MET A 40 -8.10 2.42 14.76
CA MET A 40 -8.94 1.78 13.75
C MET A 40 -9.66 2.78 12.84
N HIS A 41 -8.96 3.84 12.47
CA HIS A 41 -9.51 4.99 11.75
C HIS A 41 -9.92 4.64 10.31
N ILE A 42 -10.96 5.31 9.80
CA ILE A 42 -11.56 5.10 8.48
C ILE A 42 -10.60 5.28 7.29
N HIS A 43 -9.48 6.00 7.49
CA HIS A 43 -8.45 6.16 6.46
C HIS A 43 -7.63 4.90 6.21
N ARG A 44 -7.66 3.93 7.14
CA ARG A 44 -6.74 2.80 7.14
C ARG A 44 -7.39 1.50 6.73
N GLU A 45 -6.63 0.68 6.01
CA GLU A 45 -7.06 -0.66 5.65
C GLU A 45 -7.22 -1.54 6.89
N PRO A 46 -8.20 -2.45 6.90
CA PRO A 46 -8.65 -3.11 8.13
C PRO A 46 -7.66 -4.11 8.73
N LEU A 47 -6.88 -4.82 7.90
CA LEU A 47 -6.18 -6.02 8.39
C LEU A 47 -5.07 -5.68 9.39
N TYR A 48 -4.31 -4.58 9.15
CA TYR A 48 -3.26 -4.18 10.09
C TYR A 48 -3.84 -3.60 11.38
N SER A 49 -4.87 -2.76 11.29
CA SER A 49 -5.59 -2.23 12.45
C SER A 49 -6.21 -3.36 13.29
N PHE A 50 -6.84 -4.34 12.63
CA PHE A 50 -7.43 -5.51 13.28
C PHE A 50 -6.37 -6.41 13.94
N PHE A 51 -5.21 -6.56 13.31
CA PHE A 51 -4.06 -7.25 13.89
C PHE A 51 -3.61 -6.57 15.19
N LEU A 52 -3.44 -5.25 15.21
CA LEU A 52 -3.12 -4.50 16.41
C LEU A 52 -4.20 -4.66 17.49
N TRP A 53 -5.46 -4.53 17.12
CA TRP A 53 -6.60 -4.65 18.03
C TRP A 53 -6.67 -6.03 18.71
N ILE A 54 -6.45 -7.13 17.99
CA ILE A 54 -6.41 -8.49 18.56
C ILE A 54 -5.35 -8.56 19.65
N PHE A 55 -4.12 -8.14 19.36
CA PHE A 55 -3.03 -8.27 20.35
C PHE A 55 -3.21 -7.31 21.53
N ARG A 56 -3.76 -6.12 21.30
CA ARG A 56 -4.15 -5.19 22.34
C ARG A 56 -5.20 -5.79 23.27
N SER A 57 -6.21 -6.45 22.71
CA SER A 57 -7.27 -7.11 23.48
C SER A 57 -6.77 -8.32 24.29
N LEU A 58 -5.79 -9.08 23.76
CA LEU A 58 -5.24 -10.27 24.41
C LEU A 58 -4.19 -9.95 25.48
N PHE A 59 -3.35 -8.94 25.27
CA PHE A 59 -2.15 -8.68 26.09
C PHE A 59 -2.17 -7.33 26.81
N GLY A 60 -3.21 -6.52 26.61
CA GLY A 60 -3.38 -5.19 27.23
C GLY A 60 -2.47 -4.12 26.64
N GLU A 61 -2.74 -2.88 27.02
CA GLU A 61 -2.12 -1.66 26.46
C GLU A 61 -0.59 -1.62 26.62
N THR A 62 -0.05 -2.21 27.67
CA THR A 62 1.38 -2.07 27.98
C THR A 62 2.29 -3.06 27.24
N LYS A 63 1.75 -4.20 26.80
CA LYS A 63 2.56 -5.30 26.26
C LYS A 63 2.31 -5.60 24.78
N TYR A 64 1.16 -5.20 24.24
CA TYR A 64 0.78 -5.64 22.89
C TYR A 64 1.75 -5.18 21.81
N LEU A 65 2.32 -3.98 21.92
CA LEU A 65 3.25 -3.47 20.91
C LEU A 65 4.56 -4.25 20.85
N ASP A 66 5.08 -4.70 21.99
CA ASP A 66 6.29 -5.55 22.01
C ASP A 66 6.02 -6.92 21.38
N ILE A 67 4.83 -7.50 21.61
CA ILE A 67 4.42 -8.76 21.00
C ILE A 67 4.21 -8.59 19.50
N VAL A 68 3.54 -7.51 19.07
CA VAL A 68 3.37 -7.15 17.66
C VAL A 68 4.73 -7.03 16.98
N ARG A 69 5.67 -6.30 17.57
CA ARG A 69 7.04 -6.14 17.07
C ARG A 69 7.78 -7.48 16.94
N PHE A 70 7.65 -8.36 17.96
CA PHE A 70 8.21 -9.71 17.88
C PHE A 70 7.65 -10.50 16.70
N LEU A 71 6.33 -10.49 16.52
CA LEU A 71 5.66 -11.20 15.43
C LEU A 71 6.01 -10.63 14.04
N GLN A 72 6.09 -9.31 13.93
CA GLN A 72 6.49 -8.64 12.68
C GLN A 72 7.91 -9.04 12.28
N ASN A 73 8.87 -9.02 13.21
CA ASN A 73 10.25 -9.44 12.95
C ASN A 73 10.32 -10.96 12.64
N GLY A 74 9.56 -11.79 13.33
CA GLY A 74 9.48 -13.22 13.06
C GLY A 74 8.92 -13.53 11.66
N LEU A 75 7.84 -12.85 11.29
CA LEU A 75 7.23 -12.98 9.95
C LEU A 75 8.17 -12.48 8.85
N ALA A 76 8.89 -11.38 9.09
CA ALA A 76 9.88 -10.85 8.15
C ALA A 76 11.03 -11.83 7.94
N ALA A 77 11.62 -12.39 9.01
CA ALA A 77 12.64 -13.42 8.91
C ALA A 77 12.15 -14.65 8.13
N PHE A 78 10.97 -15.14 8.47
CA PHE A 78 10.35 -16.30 7.80
C PHE A 78 10.13 -16.05 6.30
N SER A 79 9.61 -14.88 5.95
CA SER A 79 9.30 -14.56 4.55
C SER A 79 10.54 -14.42 3.67
N VAL A 80 11.62 -13.83 4.20
CA VAL A 80 12.92 -13.75 3.52
C VAL A 80 13.48 -15.14 3.26
N ILE A 81 13.52 -15.99 4.28
CA ILE A 81 14.00 -17.38 4.16
C ILE A 81 13.17 -18.15 3.14
N TRP A 82 11.83 -18.04 3.23
CA TRP A 82 10.93 -18.78 2.36
C TRP A 82 11.10 -18.38 0.89
N LEU A 83 11.22 -17.10 0.59
CA LEU A 83 11.42 -16.62 -0.75
C LEU A 83 12.82 -17.00 -1.27
N ALA A 84 13.87 -16.81 -0.48
CA ALA A 84 15.24 -17.19 -0.86
C ALA A 84 15.37 -18.68 -1.18
N GLU A 85 14.77 -19.55 -0.33
CA GLU A 85 14.70 -21.00 -0.59
C GLU A 85 13.91 -21.35 -1.86
N SER A 86 12.79 -20.65 -2.09
CA SER A 86 11.97 -20.87 -3.28
C SER A 86 12.75 -20.53 -4.55
N LEU A 87 13.51 -19.43 -4.54
CA LEU A 87 14.42 -19.03 -5.60
C LEU A 87 15.56 -20.03 -5.80
N LYS A 88 16.20 -20.47 -4.71
CA LYS A 88 17.27 -21.48 -4.76
C LYS A 88 16.80 -22.80 -5.38
N LYS A 89 15.64 -23.30 -4.93
CA LYS A 89 15.05 -24.54 -5.47
C LYS A 89 14.74 -24.40 -6.96
N ARG A 90 14.36 -23.22 -7.40
CA ARG A 90 14.01 -22.99 -8.80
C ARG A 90 15.21 -22.83 -9.71
N PHE A 91 16.20 -22.04 -9.30
CA PHE A 91 17.36 -21.69 -10.12
C PHE A 91 18.59 -22.56 -9.82
N ALA A 92 18.48 -23.50 -8.87
CA ALA A 92 19.53 -24.44 -8.47
C ALA A 92 20.87 -23.79 -8.11
N PHE A 93 20.83 -22.57 -7.57
CA PHE A 93 22.06 -21.87 -7.17
C PHE A 93 22.61 -22.33 -5.80
N GLY A 94 23.89 -22.06 -5.59
CA GLY A 94 24.59 -22.47 -4.37
C GLY A 94 24.29 -21.61 -3.14
N GLN A 95 24.83 -22.00 -1.99
CA GLN A 95 24.60 -21.32 -0.70
C GLN A 95 25.03 -19.85 -0.67
N TRP A 96 26.11 -19.50 -1.36
CA TRP A 96 26.58 -18.10 -1.44
C TRP A 96 25.61 -17.21 -2.19
N MET A 97 25.01 -17.70 -3.27
CA MET A 97 23.98 -16.96 -4.01
C MET A 97 22.70 -16.83 -3.16
N GLU A 98 22.34 -17.88 -2.39
CA GLU A 98 21.23 -17.82 -1.45
C GLU A 98 21.46 -16.74 -0.36
N ALA A 99 22.68 -16.66 0.19
CA ALA A 99 23.04 -15.60 1.13
C ALA A 99 22.94 -14.20 0.51
N LEU A 100 23.41 -14.04 -0.74
CA LEU A 100 23.27 -12.79 -1.48
C LEU A 100 21.80 -12.42 -1.71
N VAL A 101 20.95 -13.38 -2.07
CA VAL A 101 19.51 -13.17 -2.19
C VAL A 101 18.90 -12.74 -0.85
N CYS A 102 19.27 -13.37 0.27
CA CYS A 102 18.84 -12.94 1.60
C CYS A 102 19.25 -11.48 1.87
N LEU A 103 20.51 -11.09 1.57
CA LEU A 103 20.98 -9.70 1.72
C LEU A 103 20.17 -8.71 0.87
N ILE A 104 19.86 -9.06 -0.37
CA ILE A 104 19.02 -8.22 -1.24
C ILE A 104 17.62 -8.07 -0.66
N LEU A 105 17.02 -9.15 -0.14
CA LEU A 105 15.70 -9.12 0.47
C LEU A 105 15.67 -8.37 1.81
N LEU A 106 16.81 -8.29 2.51
CA LEU A 106 16.98 -7.46 3.72
C LEU A 106 17.21 -5.97 3.39
N ALA A 107 17.59 -5.64 2.16
CA ALA A 107 17.94 -4.27 1.78
C ALA A 107 16.87 -3.22 2.15
N PRO A 108 15.54 -3.43 1.98
CA PRO A 108 14.54 -2.45 2.43
C PRO A 108 14.64 -2.13 3.91
N HIS A 109 14.92 -3.13 4.77
CA HIS A 109 15.05 -2.94 6.22
C HIS A 109 16.36 -2.25 6.62
N ILE A 110 17.40 -2.30 5.77
CA ILE A 110 18.70 -1.66 5.99
C ILE A 110 18.66 -0.22 5.45
N ILE A 111 18.08 -0.03 4.28
CA ILE A 111 18.10 1.24 3.55
C ILE A 111 17.11 2.25 4.16
N THR A 112 15.90 1.80 4.51
CA THR A 112 14.85 2.70 4.99
C THR A 112 15.26 3.50 6.23
N PRO A 113 15.89 2.94 7.29
CA PRO A 113 16.36 3.74 8.43
C PRO A 113 17.38 4.81 8.08
N VAL A 114 18.17 4.60 7.02
CA VAL A 114 19.23 5.53 6.60
C VAL A 114 18.68 6.69 5.80
N PHE A 115 17.69 6.41 4.92
CA PHE A 115 17.17 7.40 3.98
C PHE A 115 15.84 8.04 4.41
N SER A 116 15.14 7.47 5.39
CA SER A 116 13.91 8.09 5.91
C SER A 116 14.27 9.20 6.90
N ALA A 117 13.63 10.36 6.75
CA ALA A 117 13.82 11.51 7.65
C ALA A 117 13.49 11.18 9.13
N SER A 118 12.62 10.20 9.36
CA SER A 118 12.20 9.73 10.68
C SER A 118 13.03 8.57 11.24
N GLY A 119 14.05 8.09 10.52
CA GLY A 119 14.80 6.89 10.92
C GLY A 119 13.93 5.63 10.96
N LEU A 120 12.97 5.50 10.05
CA LEU A 120 11.96 4.44 10.00
C LEU A 120 12.57 3.03 9.95
N VAL A 121 12.36 2.23 11.00
CA VAL A 121 12.70 0.79 11.03
C VAL A 121 11.43 -0.01 10.70
N LEU A 122 11.32 -0.52 9.47
CA LEU A 122 10.10 -1.13 8.93
C LEU A 122 9.51 -2.20 9.86
N SER A 123 10.30 -3.17 10.31
CA SER A 123 9.80 -4.31 11.12
C SER A 123 9.51 -3.96 12.58
N ASN A 124 10.01 -2.82 13.08
CA ASN A 124 9.75 -2.33 14.43
C ASN A 124 8.66 -1.24 14.47
N GLY A 125 8.28 -0.72 13.31
CA GLY A 125 7.28 0.34 13.19
C GLY A 125 5.84 -0.18 13.34
N VAL A 126 4.98 0.64 13.94
CA VAL A 126 3.53 0.45 13.90
C VAL A 126 3.02 1.02 12.58
N ILE A 127 3.30 0.32 11.50
CA ILE A 127 2.99 0.71 10.11
C ILE A 127 2.59 -0.51 9.28
N SER A 128 1.79 -0.29 8.24
CA SER A 128 1.29 -1.37 7.37
C SER A 128 2.40 -2.10 6.62
N GLU A 129 3.52 -1.44 6.33
CA GLU A 129 4.69 -2.01 5.67
C GLU A 129 5.32 -3.14 6.45
N ALA A 130 5.22 -3.11 7.78
CA ALA A 130 5.75 -4.17 8.66
C ALA A 130 5.12 -5.55 8.41
N LEU A 131 3.85 -5.59 7.99
CA LEU A 131 3.18 -6.80 7.50
C LEU A 131 3.18 -6.89 5.98
N GLY A 132 3.04 -5.78 5.28
CA GLY A 132 2.89 -5.74 3.83
C GLY A 132 4.10 -6.32 3.10
N LEU A 133 5.32 -5.94 3.47
CA LEU A 133 6.53 -6.43 2.82
C LEU A 133 6.75 -7.94 3.02
N PRO A 134 6.66 -8.50 4.24
CA PRO A 134 6.71 -9.95 4.43
C PRO A 134 5.64 -10.73 3.65
N LEU A 135 4.40 -10.26 3.66
CA LEU A 135 3.32 -10.90 2.91
C LEU A 135 3.56 -10.82 1.39
N PHE A 136 4.16 -9.75 0.89
CA PHE A 136 4.53 -9.62 -0.51
C PHE A 136 5.63 -10.62 -0.91
N TYR A 137 6.60 -10.88 -0.05
CA TYR A 137 7.60 -11.93 -0.28
C TYR A 137 6.97 -13.32 -0.34
N LEU A 138 6.03 -13.61 0.56
CA LEU A 138 5.28 -14.88 0.55
C LEU A 138 4.39 -15.00 -0.70
N PHE A 139 3.72 -13.92 -1.09
CA PHE A 139 2.94 -13.86 -2.33
C PHE A 139 3.81 -14.16 -3.55
N THR A 140 4.97 -13.53 -3.66
CA THR A 140 5.93 -13.75 -4.75
C THR A 140 6.38 -15.21 -4.81
N ALA A 141 6.73 -15.81 -3.68
CA ALA A 141 7.12 -17.21 -3.59
C ALA A 141 5.99 -18.16 -4.04
N GLN A 142 4.73 -17.87 -3.66
CA GLN A 142 3.58 -18.68 -4.06
C GLN A 142 3.22 -18.49 -5.55
N CYS A 143 3.35 -17.27 -6.09
CA CYS A 143 3.20 -17.04 -7.52
C CYS A 143 4.25 -17.82 -8.34
N MET A 144 5.50 -17.79 -7.91
CA MET A 144 6.55 -18.62 -8.53
C MET A 144 6.19 -20.10 -8.48
N LYS A 145 5.81 -20.62 -7.30
CA LYS A 145 5.38 -22.00 -7.16
C LYS A 145 4.21 -22.33 -8.08
N MET A 146 3.20 -21.46 -8.19
CA MET A 146 2.06 -21.62 -9.10
C MET A 146 2.52 -21.73 -10.56
N VAL A 147 3.38 -20.82 -11.02
CA VAL A 147 3.86 -20.79 -12.42
C VAL A 147 4.65 -22.06 -12.75
N TYR A 148 5.52 -22.53 -11.86
CA TYR A 148 6.43 -23.62 -12.16
C TYR A 148 5.86 -25.00 -11.88
N THR A 149 5.05 -25.17 -10.82
CA THR A 149 4.48 -26.48 -10.45
C THR A 149 3.06 -26.67 -10.96
N ARG A 150 2.39 -25.58 -11.37
CA ARG A 150 0.99 -25.57 -11.81
C ARG A 150 0.00 -26.13 -10.77
N GLN A 151 0.40 -26.11 -9.50
CA GLN A 151 -0.41 -26.63 -8.39
C GLN A 151 -1.56 -25.67 -8.06
N ARG A 152 -2.79 -26.22 -7.99
CA ARG A 152 -3.98 -25.44 -7.60
C ARG A 152 -3.87 -24.83 -6.21
N GLY A 153 -3.23 -25.55 -5.27
CA GLY A 153 -2.98 -25.03 -3.91
C GLY A 153 -2.11 -23.78 -3.92
N ALA A 154 -1.09 -23.70 -4.80
CA ALA A 154 -0.27 -22.50 -4.93
C ALA A 154 -1.05 -21.33 -5.56
N ALA A 155 -1.96 -21.61 -6.50
CA ALA A 155 -2.84 -20.59 -7.08
C ALA A 155 -3.81 -20.04 -6.03
N LEU A 156 -4.41 -20.90 -5.21
CA LEU A 156 -5.31 -20.46 -4.14
C LEU A 156 -4.56 -19.67 -3.05
N SER A 157 -3.42 -20.17 -2.58
CA SER A 157 -2.66 -19.48 -1.54
C SER A 157 -2.11 -18.13 -2.00
N SER A 158 -1.69 -17.99 -3.27
CA SER A 158 -1.27 -16.70 -3.81
C SER A 158 -2.45 -15.73 -3.97
N LEU A 159 -3.66 -16.20 -4.33
CA LEU A 159 -4.86 -15.36 -4.35
C LEU A 159 -5.25 -14.89 -2.94
N LEU A 160 -5.21 -15.76 -1.95
CA LEU A 160 -5.49 -15.38 -0.55
C LEU A 160 -4.46 -14.37 -0.02
N LEU A 161 -3.17 -14.56 -0.34
CA LEU A 161 -2.12 -13.61 0.03
C LEU A 161 -2.32 -12.26 -0.66
N SER A 162 -2.76 -12.23 -1.93
CA SER A 162 -3.07 -10.95 -2.61
C SER A 162 -4.26 -10.24 -1.97
N LEU A 163 -5.28 -10.98 -1.54
CA LEU A 163 -6.41 -10.42 -0.80
C LEU A 163 -5.93 -9.84 0.55
N PHE A 164 -5.13 -10.56 1.33
CA PHE A 164 -4.59 -10.07 2.59
C PHE A 164 -3.71 -8.83 2.37
N LEU A 165 -2.84 -8.83 1.37
CA LEU A 165 -2.04 -7.66 1.00
C LEU A 165 -2.91 -6.44 0.72
N SER A 166 -3.99 -6.60 -0.04
CA SER A 166 -4.91 -5.50 -0.34
C SER A 166 -5.68 -4.98 0.89
N LEU A 167 -5.84 -5.82 1.92
CA LEU A 167 -6.45 -5.47 3.20
C LEU A 167 -5.45 -4.91 4.23
N VAL A 168 -4.15 -5.14 4.03
CA VAL A 168 -3.08 -4.49 4.81
C VAL A 168 -2.81 -3.09 4.29
N ARG A 169 -2.82 -2.91 2.95
CA ARG A 169 -2.51 -1.65 2.30
C ARG A 169 -3.25 -1.53 0.96
N GLY A 170 -4.06 -0.48 0.80
CA GLY A 170 -4.92 -0.29 -0.38
C GLY A 170 -4.15 -0.32 -1.71
N GLN A 171 -2.95 0.27 -1.74
CA GLN A 171 -2.07 0.24 -2.91
C GLN A 171 -1.72 -1.18 -3.37
N MET A 172 -1.69 -2.16 -2.45
CA MET A 172 -1.39 -3.56 -2.77
C MET A 172 -2.51 -4.29 -3.52
N MET A 173 -3.64 -3.62 -3.84
CA MET A 173 -4.67 -4.18 -4.73
C MET A 173 -4.11 -4.63 -6.09
N PHE A 174 -3.03 -4.02 -6.57
CA PHE A 174 -2.36 -4.43 -7.80
C PHE A 174 -1.94 -5.91 -7.77
N THR A 175 -1.67 -6.49 -6.59
CA THR A 175 -1.30 -7.90 -6.46
C THR A 175 -2.41 -8.86 -6.88
N ILE A 176 -3.69 -8.45 -6.79
CA ILE A 176 -4.84 -9.22 -7.29
C ILE A 176 -4.80 -9.26 -8.83
N LEU A 177 -4.47 -8.14 -9.47
CA LEU A 177 -4.29 -8.10 -10.93
C LEU A 177 -3.04 -8.87 -11.36
N LEU A 178 -1.95 -8.74 -10.60
CA LEU A 178 -0.72 -9.49 -10.85
C LEU A 178 -0.96 -11.01 -10.73
N TRP A 179 -1.78 -11.44 -9.77
CA TRP A 179 -2.21 -12.83 -9.67
C TRP A 179 -2.96 -13.28 -10.94
N LEU A 180 -3.88 -12.47 -11.48
CA LEU A 180 -4.61 -12.76 -12.71
C LEU A 180 -3.65 -12.96 -13.89
N VAL A 181 -2.64 -12.11 -14.01
CA VAL A 181 -1.60 -12.21 -15.06
C VAL A 181 -0.86 -13.52 -14.95
N PHE A 182 -0.36 -13.88 -13.77
CA PHE A 182 0.38 -15.14 -13.58
C PHE A 182 -0.51 -16.37 -13.75
N ALA A 183 -1.72 -16.38 -13.18
CA ALA A 183 -2.66 -17.48 -13.34
C ALA A 183 -3.11 -17.65 -14.79
N GLY A 184 -3.39 -16.53 -15.47
CA GLY A 184 -3.71 -16.52 -16.91
C GLY A 184 -2.57 -17.06 -17.77
N ALA A 185 -1.33 -16.66 -17.49
CA ALA A 185 -0.15 -17.18 -18.19
C ALA A 185 -0.01 -18.71 -18.03
N VAL A 186 -0.23 -19.24 -16.82
CA VAL A 186 -0.23 -20.69 -16.57
C VAL A 186 -1.31 -21.38 -17.40
N VAL A 187 -2.53 -20.82 -17.44
CA VAL A 187 -3.65 -21.38 -18.20
C VAL A 187 -3.37 -21.36 -19.71
N ILE A 188 -2.78 -20.28 -20.23
CA ILE A 188 -2.41 -20.13 -21.66
C ILE A 188 -1.37 -21.18 -22.05
N VAL A 189 -0.34 -21.37 -21.22
CA VAL A 189 0.72 -22.35 -21.50
C VAL A 189 0.19 -23.80 -21.49
N GLU A 190 -0.78 -24.13 -20.62
CA GLU A 190 -1.35 -25.46 -20.54
C GLU A 190 -2.31 -25.80 -21.71
N LYS A 191 -2.87 -24.79 -22.37
CA LYS A 191 -3.81 -24.92 -23.52
C LYS A 191 -5.06 -25.80 -23.29
N LYS A 192 -5.26 -26.31 -22.06
CA LYS A 192 -6.39 -27.19 -21.72
C LYS A 192 -7.61 -26.41 -21.30
N LYS A 193 -8.74 -26.57 -22.00
CA LYS A 193 -10.02 -25.87 -21.68
C LYS A 193 -9.82 -24.37 -21.46
N LEU A 194 -9.05 -23.73 -22.36
CA LEU A 194 -8.51 -22.36 -22.21
C LEU A 194 -9.58 -21.35 -21.78
N ALA A 195 -10.65 -21.20 -22.56
CA ALA A 195 -11.70 -20.21 -22.29
C ALA A 195 -12.35 -20.39 -20.90
N LYS A 196 -12.70 -21.66 -20.54
CA LYS A 196 -13.31 -21.95 -19.23
C LYS A 196 -12.37 -21.61 -18.08
N ARG A 197 -11.08 -21.90 -18.19
CA ARG A 197 -10.11 -21.65 -17.10
C ARG A 197 -9.74 -20.19 -17.00
N LEU A 198 -9.63 -19.45 -18.11
CA LEU A 198 -9.47 -18.01 -18.10
C LEU A 198 -10.69 -17.34 -17.46
N LEU A 199 -11.90 -17.77 -17.79
CA LEU A 199 -13.12 -17.26 -17.14
C LEU A 199 -13.07 -17.49 -15.62
N ILE A 200 -12.63 -18.67 -15.16
CA ILE A 200 -12.45 -18.94 -13.72
C ILE A 200 -11.45 -17.95 -13.10
N CYS A 201 -10.31 -17.67 -13.75
CA CYS A 201 -9.35 -16.69 -13.23
C CYS A 201 -9.98 -15.29 -13.12
N VAL A 202 -10.73 -14.85 -14.13
CA VAL A 202 -11.44 -13.56 -14.10
C VAL A 202 -12.48 -13.53 -12.98
N VAL A 203 -13.28 -14.58 -12.82
CA VAL A 203 -14.29 -14.67 -11.75
C VAL A 203 -13.62 -14.67 -10.37
N CYS A 204 -12.53 -15.42 -10.17
CA CYS A 204 -11.79 -15.40 -8.90
C CYS A 204 -11.23 -14.02 -8.58
N THR A 205 -10.71 -13.31 -9.59
CA THR A 205 -10.24 -11.93 -9.45
C THR A 205 -11.37 -10.99 -9.05
N ALA A 206 -12.52 -11.05 -9.74
CA ALA A 206 -13.70 -10.25 -9.42
C ALA A 206 -14.22 -10.54 -8.00
N LEU A 207 -14.25 -11.81 -7.61
CA LEU A 207 -14.62 -12.22 -6.25
C LEU A 207 -13.63 -11.68 -5.21
N ALA A 208 -12.32 -11.69 -5.48
CA ALA A 208 -11.32 -11.13 -4.57
C ALA A 208 -11.52 -9.62 -4.38
N PHE A 209 -11.76 -8.86 -5.44
CA PHE A 209 -12.09 -7.42 -5.34
C PHE A 209 -13.40 -7.17 -4.61
N GLY A 210 -14.45 -7.95 -4.90
CA GLY A 210 -15.73 -7.85 -4.21
C GLY A 210 -15.61 -8.15 -2.71
N THR A 211 -14.89 -9.23 -2.37
CA THR A 211 -14.62 -9.62 -0.97
C THR A 211 -13.82 -8.53 -0.24
N ARG A 212 -12.76 -8.01 -0.85
CA ARG A 212 -12.00 -6.90 -0.28
C ARG A 212 -12.90 -5.70 0.01
N THR A 213 -13.68 -5.28 -0.98
CA THR A 213 -14.58 -4.13 -0.84
C THR A 213 -15.61 -4.34 0.26
N LEU A 214 -16.20 -5.53 0.33
CA LEU A 214 -17.17 -5.87 1.38
C LEU A 214 -16.52 -5.86 2.77
N LEU A 215 -15.34 -6.44 2.91
CA LEU A 215 -14.61 -6.47 4.19
C LEU A 215 -14.24 -5.07 4.68
N VAL A 216 -13.74 -4.20 3.78
CA VAL A 216 -13.41 -2.80 4.13
C VAL A 216 -14.66 -2.04 4.54
N LYS A 217 -15.75 -2.14 3.78
CA LYS A 217 -17.01 -1.46 4.11
C LYS A 217 -17.61 -1.97 5.42
N SER A 218 -17.56 -3.28 5.66
CA SER A 218 -18.06 -3.88 6.91
C SER A 218 -17.24 -3.43 8.12
N TYR A 219 -15.91 -3.38 7.96
CA TYR A 219 -15.02 -2.86 8.99
C TYR A 219 -15.34 -1.39 9.31
N ASN A 220 -15.47 -0.54 8.30
CA ASN A 220 -15.81 0.87 8.49
C ASN A 220 -17.21 1.05 9.10
N LEU A 221 -18.17 0.20 8.75
CA LEU A 221 -19.48 0.23 9.40
C LEU A 221 -19.39 -0.09 10.90
N VAL A 222 -18.62 -1.13 11.26
CA VAL A 222 -18.54 -1.60 12.66
C VAL A 222 -17.76 -0.62 13.54
N PHE A 223 -16.64 -0.09 13.07
CA PHE A 223 -15.73 0.72 13.87
C PHE A 223 -15.91 2.23 13.68
N ASN A 224 -16.41 2.67 12.54
CA ASN A 224 -16.52 4.08 12.18
C ASN A 224 -17.95 4.55 11.88
N GLY A 225 -18.95 3.64 11.84
CA GLY A 225 -20.35 3.96 11.61
C GLY A 225 -20.77 4.18 10.14
N TYR A 226 -19.86 3.96 9.17
CA TYR A 226 -20.11 4.22 7.75
C TYR A 226 -19.85 3.00 6.87
N PHE A 227 -20.84 2.59 6.06
CA PHE A 227 -20.69 1.49 5.10
C PHE A 227 -20.06 1.98 3.79
N ILE A 228 -18.83 2.46 3.86
CA ILE A 228 -18.08 2.98 2.72
C ILE A 228 -16.66 2.36 2.66
N ASN A 229 -15.99 2.54 1.52
CA ASN A 229 -14.54 2.27 1.45
C ASN A 229 -13.78 3.29 2.31
N ASN A 230 -12.47 3.06 2.48
CA ASN A 230 -11.64 4.04 3.17
C ASN A 230 -11.75 5.40 2.48
N THR A 231 -11.77 6.43 3.29
CA THR A 231 -11.66 7.82 2.84
C THR A 231 -10.21 8.16 2.50
N PHE A 232 -9.97 9.38 2.01
CA PHE A 232 -8.63 9.85 1.65
C PHE A 232 -8.13 9.47 0.25
N GLY A 233 -8.75 8.48 -0.39
CA GLY A 233 -8.36 8.07 -1.74
C GLY A 233 -8.73 9.10 -2.79
N SER A 234 -9.92 9.68 -2.67
CA SER A 234 -10.41 10.69 -3.61
C SER A 234 -9.72 12.03 -3.40
N VAL A 235 -9.43 12.41 -2.16
CA VAL A 235 -8.67 13.64 -1.84
C VAL A 235 -7.24 13.53 -2.34
N GLY A 236 -6.57 12.38 -2.15
CA GLY A 236 -5.23 12.15 -2.69
C GLY A 236 -5.19 12.15 -4.22
N LEU A 237 -6.22 11.60 -4.90
CA LEU A 237 -6.31 11.68 -6.36
C LEU A 237 -6.64 13.10 -6.83
N LEU A 238 -7.50 13.82 -6.08
CA LEU A 238 -7.80 15.23 -6.37
C LEU A 238 -6.55 16.10 -6.30
N ALA A 239 -5.64 15.86 -5.35
CA ALA A 239 -4.39 16.61 -5.28
C ALA A 239 -3.57 16.52 -6.58
N ASN A 240 -3.49 15.33 -7.18
CA ASN A 240 -2.83 15.14 -8.48
C ASN A 240 -3.58 15.81 -9.64
N ILE A 241 -4.91 15.76 -9.62
CA ILE A 241 -5.75 16.39 -10.65
C ILE A 241 -5.69 17.90 -10.53
N LEU A 242 -5.75 18.43 -9.32
CA LEU A 242 -5.66 19.87 -9.06
C LEU A 242 -4.33 20.44 -9.54
N TYR A 243 -3.23 19.70 -9.30
CA TYR A 243 -1.91 20.06 -9.79
C TYR A 243 -1.87 20.23 -11.31
N ALA A 244 -2.51 19.33 -12.05
CA ALA A 244 -2.52 19.32 -13.52
C ALA A 244 -3.72 20.06 -14.15
N ALA A 245 -4.59 20.70 -13.35
CA ALA A 245 -5.77 21.41 -13.81
C ALA A 245 -5.46 22.85 -14.22
N ASP A 246 -6.40 23.43 -14.97
CA ASP A 246 -6.47 24.85 -15.30
C ASP A 246 -7.70 25.48 -14.63
N GLU A 247 -7.72 26.82 -14.54
CA GLU A 247 -8.81 27.57 -13.92
C GLU A 247 -10.16 27.32 -14.63
N GLU A 248 -10.14 27.20 -15.95
CA GLU A 248 -11.32 26.96 -16.79
C GLU A 248 -11.93 25.56 -16.58
N ASP A 249 -11.19 24.64 -15.98
CA ASP A 249 -11.72 23.30 -15.67
C ASP A 249 -12.85 23.34 -14.62
N ALA A 250 -12.97 24.44 -13.85
CA ALA A 250 -14.10 24.67 -12.94
C ALA A 250 -15.47 24.60 -13.65
N GLU A 251 -15.55 25.03 -14.90
CA GLU A 251 -16.79 25.02 -15.69
C GLU A 251 -17.32 23.61 -15.97
N ARG A 252 -16.45 22.60 -15.91
CA ARG A 252 -16.81 21.18 -16.12
C ARG A 252 -17.46 20.55 -14.88
N ILE A 253 -17.38 21.22 -13.73
CA ILE A 253 -17.93 20.72 -12.47
C ILE A 253 -19.36 21.23 -12.31
N VAL A 254 -20.33 20.32 -12.45
CA VAL A 254 -21.75 20.67 -12.37
C VAL A 254 -22.22 20.88 -10.93
N ASP A 255 -21.71 20.06 -10.01
CA ASP A 255 -22.06 20.15 -8.59
C ASP A 255 -21.50 21.45 -7.99
N ARG A 256 -22.36 22.22 -7.32
CA ARG A 256 -22.02 23.55 -6.80
C ARG A 256 -20.94 23.49 -5.70
N ASP A 257 -21.10 22.59 -4.74
CA ASP A 257 -20.17 22.50 -3.61
C ASP A 257 -18.79 21.99 -4.09
N ALA A 258 -18.80 21.03 -5.02
CA ALA A 258 -17.59 20.54 -5.66
C ALA A 258 -16.88 21.65 -6.47
N ARG A 259 -17.63 22.50 -7.18
CA ARG A 259 -17.06 23.63 -7.90
C ARG A 259 -16.43 24.64 -6.96
N VAL A 260 -17.12 25.03 -5.88
CA VAL A 260 -16.58 25.97 -4.87
C VAL A 260 -15.30 25.41 -4.24
N MET A 261 -15.29 24.14 -3.88
CA MET A 261 -14.10 23.48 -3.35
C MET A 261 -12.94 23.51 -4.36
N PHE A 262 -13.20 23.20 -5.63
CA PHE A 262 -12.19 23.22 -6.66
C PHE A 262 -11.61 24.64 -6.88
N GLU A 263 -12.47 25.64 -7.06
CA GLU A 263 -12.06 27.04 -7.29
C GLU A 263 -11.20 27.59 -6.15
N LEU A 264 -11.60 27.29 -4.90
CA LEU A 264 -10.85 27.71 -3.72
C LEU A 264 -9.50 27.00 -3.65
N SER A 265 -9.49 25.69 -3.80
CA SER A 265 -8.27 24.88 -3.73
C SER A 265 -7.29 25.22 -4.86
N TYR A 266 -7.80 25.42 -6.08
CA TYR A 266 -6.98 25.78 -7.24
C TYR A 266 -6.36 27.19 -7.07
N ARG A 267 -7.13 28.15 -6.58
CA ARG A 267 -6.62 29.50 -6.28
C ARG A 267 -5.45 29.45 -5.31
N LEU A 268 -5.61 28.72 -4.20
CA LEU A 268 -4.54 28.56 -3.21
C LEU A 268 -3.30 27.87 -3.79
N ALA A 269 -3.50 26.84 -4.60
CA ALA A 269 -2.39 26.16 -5.27
C ALA A 269 -1.64 27.09 -6.23
N LYS A 270 -2.37 27.92 -7.00
CA LYS A 270 -1.79 28.89 -7.92
C LYS A 270 -1.05 30.01 -7.19
N GLU A 271 -1.61 30.54 -6.10
CA GLU A 271 -0.98 31.58 -5.28
C GLU A 271 0.35 31.11 -4.65
N GLN A 272 0.46 29.82 -4.35
CA GLN A 272 1.67 29.24 -3.76
C GLN A 272 2.66 28.70 -4.81
N GLY A 273 2.33 28.74 -6.11
CA GLY A 273 3.17 28.17 -7.15
C GLY A 273 3.19 26.63 -7.12
N ALA A 274 2.07 26.01 -6.75
CA ALA A 274 1.91 24.57 -6.60
C ALA A 274 1.16 23.91 -7.76
N THR A 275 1.13 24.54 -8.94
CA THR A 275 0.51 24.01 -10.15
C THR A 275 1.57 23.49 -11.14
N TYR A 276 1.15 22.69 -12.12
CA TYR A 276 2.05 22.21 -13.15
C TYR A 276 2.66 23.32 -14.02
N GLN A 277 1.98 24.47 -14.10
CA GLN A 277 2.44 25.67 -14.83
C GLN A 277 3.66 26.32 -14.15
N ASP A 278 3.77 26.17 -12.84
CA ASP A 278 4.87 26.71 -12.03
C ASP A 278 6.08 25.73 -11.95
N ALA A 279 5.90 24.52 -12.47
CA ALA A 279 6.92 23.49 -12.41
C ALA A 279 8.07 23.78 -13.39
N PRO A 280 9.35 23.57 -13.00
CA PRO A 280 10.47 23.66 -13.90
C PRO A 280 10.36 22.64 -15.02
N GLU A 281 10.91 22.95 -16.20
CA GLU A 281 10.93 22.04 -17.35
C GLU A 281 11.67 20.74 -17.06
N GLY A 282 11.22 19.66 -17.67
CA GLY A 282 11.81 18.32 -17.59
C GLY A 282 11.11 17.37 -16.64
N PHE A 283 11.05 16.11 -17.04
CA PHE A 283 10.34 15.04 -16.35
C PHE A 283 10.69 14.93 -14.85
N PHE A 284 11.97 14.85 -14.52
CA PHE A 284 12.39 14.70 -13.10
C PHE A 284 12.09 15.95 -12.28
N ASN A 285 12.18 17.13 -12.88
CA ASN A 285 11.89 18.39 -12.19
C ASN A 285 10.41 18.54 -11.90
N ARG A 286 9.54 18.19 -12.85
CA ARG A 286 8.08 18.21 -12.69
C ARG A 286 7.62 17.17 -11.66
N ALA A 287 8.16 15.95 -11.72
CA ALA A 287 7.87 14.93 -10.74
C ALA A 287 8.30 15.34 -9.32
N ALA A 288 9.49 15.91 -9.15
CA ALA A 288 9.97 16.42 -7.88
C ALA A 288 9.14 17.61 -7.38
N HIS A 289 8.66 18.46 -8.28
CA HIS A 289 7.79 19.59 -7.95
C HIS A 289 6.42 19.09 -7.45
N LEU A 290 5.79 18.13 -8.13
CA LEU A 290 4.56 17.52 -7.67
C LEU A 290 4.74 16.81 -6.33
N GLU A 291 5.81 16.03 -6.16
CA GLU A 291 6.11 15.34 -4.90
C GLU A 291 6.25 16.34 -3.74
N LYS A 292 6.94 17.47 -3.98
CA LYS A 292 7.10 18.54 -2.99
C LYS A 292 5.76 19.11 -2.53
N TRP A 293 4.83 19.32 -3.47
CA TRP A 293 3.58 20.03 -3.21
C TRP A 293 2.39 19.10 -2.90
N HIS A 294 2.48 17.80 -3.21
CA HIS A 294 1.37 16.86 -3.10
C HIS A 294 0.68 16.88 -1.73
N ASP A 295 1.45 16.81 -0.66
CA ASP A 295 0.90 16.80 0.70
C ASP A 295 0.36 18.19 1.10
N ALA A 296 1.02 19.27 0.71
CA ALA A 296 0.52 20.63 0.94
C ALA A 296 -0.79 20.88 0.18
N ILE A 297 -0.88 20.46 -1.09
CA ILE A 297 -2.15 20.56 -1.86
C ILE A 297 -3.26 19.80 -1.13
N LYS A 298 -2.98 18.60 -0.66
CA LYS A 298 -3.95 17.73 -0.02
C LYS A 298 -4.46 18.29 1.31
N PHE A 299 -3.56 18.65 2.20
CA PHE A 299 -3.90 19.03 3.57
C PHE A 299 -4.21 20.52 3.72
N GLU A 300 -3.42 21.39 3.09
CA GLU A 300 -3.49 22.82 3.28
C GLU A 300 -4.37 23.52 2.24
N MET A 301 -4.50 22.96 1.02
CA MET A 301 -5.23 23.61 -0.06
C MET A 301 -6.59 22.97 -0.37
N ILE A 302 -6.79 21.68 -0.01
CA ILE A 302 -8.07 20.99 -0.18
C ILE A 302 -8.82 20.84 1.15
N GLU A 303 -8.23 20.17 2.13
CA GLU A 303 -8.94 19.82 3.37
C GLU A 303 -9.14 21.01 4.32
N GLU A 304 -8.11 21.82 4.53
CA GLU A 304 -8.20 22.98 5.43
C GLU A 304 -9.22 24.03 4.95
N PRO A 305 -9.21 24.49 3.67
CA PRO A 305 -10.21 25.44 3.18
C PRO A 305 -11.63 24.86 3.22
N TRP A 306 -11.79 23.56 2.97
CA TRP A 306 -13.08 22.91 3.09
C TRP A 306 -13.64 22.95 4.52
N ARG A 307 -12.80 22.73 5.52
CA ARG A 307 -13.16 22.88 6.94
C ARG A 307 -13.58 24.30 7.27
N GLN A 308 -12.79 25.28 6.85
CA GLN A 308 -13.07 26.70 7.12
C GLN A 308 -14.41 27.15 6.51
N LEU A 309 -14.74 26.68 5.29
CA LEU A 309 -16.01 27.01 4.63
C LEU A 309 -17.24 26.52 5.41
N HIS A 310 -17.08 25.49 6.24
CA HIS A 310 -18.18 24.87 6.99
C HIS A 310 -18.20 25.26 8.47
N ASP A 311 -17.40 26.28 8.88
CA ASP A 311 -17.27 26.75 10.28
C ASP A 311 -17.07 25.59 11.29
N ARG A 312 -16.33 24.55 10.87
CA ARG A 312 -16.08 23.40 11.71
C ARG A 312 -14.69 23.51 12.33
N GLU A 313 -14.66 23.81 13.61
CA GLU A 313 -13.48 23.59 14.45
C GLU A 313 -13.31 22.08 14.64
N GLY A 314 -12.48 21.44 13.83
CA GLY A 314 -12.27 20.00 13.92
C GLY A 314 -10.83 19.61 13.62
N PHE A 315 -10.43 18.47 14.19
CA PHE A 315 -9.17 17.84 13.83
C PHE A 315 -9.30 17.18 12.46
N ILE A 316 -8.19 17.07 11.72
CA ILE A 316 -8.07 16.34 10.44
C ILE A 316 -8.68 14.92 10.50
N ASP A 317 -8.81 14.36 11.69
CA ASP A 317 -9.30 13.00 11.95
C ASP A 317 -10.80 12.92 12.28
N TYR A 318 -11.60 13.98 12.08
CA TYR A 318 -13.05 13.93 12.32
C TYR A 318 -13.76 13.15 11.20
N ILE A 319 -14.30 11.98 11.55
CA ILE A 319 -14.81 10.99 10.58
C ILE A 319 -15.92 11.52 9.64
N PRO A 320 -16.99 12.21 10.11
CA PRO A 320 -18.01 12.75 9.23
C PRO A 320 -17.46 13.71 8.19
N GLU A 321 -16.51 14.55 8.57
CA GLU A 321 -15.87 15.54 7.71
C GLU A 321 -14.99 14.85 6.65
N ASN A 322 -14.22 13.85 7.06
CA ASN A 322 -13.43 13.03 6.14
C ASN A 322 -14.28 12.28 5.12
N VAL A 323 -15.48 11.81 5.51
CA VAL A 323 -16.43 11.15 4.60
C VAL A 323 -16.98 12.16 3.59
N GLU A 324 -17.32 13.35 4.03
CA GLU A 324 -17.90 14.39 3.17
C GLU A 324 -16.86 14.97 2.22
N SER A 325 -15.67 15.32 2.69
CA SER A 325 -14.60 15.87 1.85
C SER A 325 -14.17 14.86 0.78
N ASP A 326 -14.04 13.56 1.12
CA ASP A 326 -13.70 12.52 0.15
C ASP A 326 -14.83 12.32 -0.90
N ARG A 327 -16.10 12.43 -0.51
CA ARG A 327 -17.25 12.38 -1.41
C ARG A 327 -17.24 13.54 -2.42
N ILE A 328 -16.95 14.75 -1.96
CA ILE A 328 -16.89 15.93 -2.82
C ILE A 328 -15.65 15.87 -3.73
N ALA A 329 -14.50 15.50 -3.17
CA ALA A 329 -13.30 15.24 -3.96
C ALA A 329 -13.54 14.19 -5.06
N ALA A 330 -14.26 13.11 -4.76
CA ALA A 330 -14.64 12.10 -5.75
C ALA A 330 -15.50 12.69 -6.87
N THR A 331 -16.37 13.62 -6.57
CA THR A 331 -17.23 14.31 -7.57
C THR A 331 -16.38 15.19 -8.50
N ILE A 332 -15.42 15.94 -7.95
CA ILE A 332 -14.46 16.74 -8.73
C ILE A 332 -13.60 15.84 -9.62
N VAL A 333 -13.00 14.80 -9.04
CA VAL A 333 -12.19 13.82 -9.77
C VAL A 333 -12.95 13.23 -10.95
N LYS A 334 -14.21 12.81 -10.74
CA LYS A 334 -15.05 12.21 -11.77
C LYS A 334 -15.36 13.18 -12.93
N SER A 335 -15.52 14.45 -12.61
CA SER A 335 -15.78 15.51 -13.58
C SER A 335 -14.53 15.87 -14.39
N LEU A 336 -13.37 15.93 -13.76
CA LEU A 336 -12.14 16.46 -14.35
C LEU A 336 -11.19 15.42 -14.92
N LEU A 337 -11.15 14.20 -14.36
CA LEU A 337 -10.20 13.16 -14.76
C LEU A 337 -10.15 12.94 -16.29
N PRO A 338 -11.28 12.87 -17.03
CA PRO A 338 -11.22 12.66 -18.48
C PRO A 338 -10.52 13.80 -19.25
N ALA A 339 -10.62 15.03 -18.74
CA ALA A 339 -10.05 16.22 -19.38
C ALA A 339 -8.58 16.43 -18.99
N VAL A 340 -8.26 16.16 -17.73
CA VAL A 340 -6.94 16.41 -17.14
C VAL A 340 -5.98 15.25 -17.33
N LEU A 341 -6.49 14.02 -17.55
CA LEU A 341 -5.68 12.80 -17.66
C LEU A 341 -4.56 12.92 -18.70
N GLY A 342 -4.84 13.51 -19.86
CA GLY A 342 -3.84 13.70 -20.91
C GLY A 342 -2.72 14.65 -20.49
N ARG A 343 -3.05 15.76 -19.82
CA ARG A 343 -2.07 16.73 -19.26
C ARG A 343 -1.26 16.06 -18.14
N TRP A 344 -1.92 15.42 -17.20
CA TRP A 344 -1.26 14.73 -16.09
C TRP A 344 -0.30 13.65 -16.58
N LEU A 345 -0.71 12.81 -17.53
CA LEU A 345 0.18 11.79 -18.12
C LEU A 345 1.33 12.43 -18.90
N TYR A 346 1.09 13.51 -19.62
CA TYR A 346 2.15 14.24 -20.33
C TYR A 346 3.16 14.83 -19.34
N ASP A 347 2.70 15.47 -18.25
CA ASP A 347 3.56 16.06 -17.24
C ASP A 347 4.35 15.01 -16.44
N TYR A 348 3.83 13.78 -16.34
CA TYR A 348 4.55 12.65 -15.74
C TYR A 348 5.49 11.91 -16.69
N LEU A 349 5.24 11.95 -18.00
CA LEU A 349 5.96 11.16 -18.99
C LEU A 349 6.88 12.02 -19.89
N ALA A 350 6.74 13.35 -19.89
CA ALA A 350 7.55 14.29 -20.66
C ALA A 350 8.63 14.94 -19.82
#